data_26633715ccf0ec8573b531ec68f35e38
#
_entry.id   26633715ccf0ec8573b531ec68f35e38
#
_cell.length_a   1.000
_cell.length_b   1.000
_cell.length_c   1.000
_cell.angle_alpha   90.00
_cell.angle_beta   90.00
_cell.angle_gamma   90.00
#
_symmetry.space_group_name_H-M   'P 1'
#
loop_
_entity.id
_entity.type
_entity.pdbx_description
1 polymer ?
#
loop_
_entity_poly.entity_id
_entity_poly.type
_entity_poly.pdbx_seq_one_letter_code
_entity_poly.pdbx_strand_id
1 'polypeptide(L)'
;MSVVTLAAADPIQENPMTRTPPLSVFALTIALAAGAAAPALADDATEVQITLKDHKFDPAESAVPAGKPIVIQLANQDATPAEFESKELRVEKVVAGGGSISVKVRALKPGRYRFFDDYHEATTQGFLVAQ
;
A
#
# COMPACT_ATOMS: atom_id res chain seq x y z
N MET A 1 -1.60 -50.29 59.50
CA MET A 1 -0.67 -51.35 59.09
C MET A 1 -0.05 -50.95 57.79
N SER A 2 1.08 -50.28 57.85
CA SER A 2 2.42 -50.86 57.58
C SER A 2 2.46 -51.43 56.14
N VAL A 3 3.34 -51.04 55.30
CA VAL A 3 4.79 -51.07 55.37
C VAL A 3 5.40 -50.12 54.31
N VAL A 4 6.37 -49.39 54.76
CA VAL A 4 7.47 -48.72 54.07
C VAL A 4 8.36 -49.74 53.35
N THR A 5 8.91 -49.36 52.20
CA THR A 5 10.23 -49.79 51.71
C THR A 5 10.63 -48.82 50.60
N LEU A 6 11.42 -47.96 50.80
CA LEU A 6 12.82 -47.65 50.95
C LEU A 6 13.73 -48.37 49.97
N ALA A 7 14.51 -47.53 49.33
CA ALA A 7 15.84 -47.72 48.79
C ALA A 7 15.93 -48.35 47.38
N ALA A 8 16.85 -47.96 46.60
CA ALA A 8 18.22 -47.49 46.71
C ALA A 8 18.62 -46.80 45.42
N ALA A 9 19.23 -45.67 45.54
CA ALA A 9 20.65 -45.44 45.36
C ALA A 9 21.27 -45.85 44.01
N ASP A 10 21.76 -44.76 43.39
CA ASP A 10 22.74 -44.70 42.31
C ASP A 10 23.79 -45.76 42.29
N PRO A 11 24.38 -46.00 41.15
CA PRO A 11 25.74 -45.53 41.06
C PRO A 11 26.06 -44.72 39.78
N ILE A 12 26.73 -43.68 40.06
CA ILE A 12 27.65 -42.94 39.23
C ILE A 12 28.47 -43.88 38.35
N GLN A 13 28.36 -43.68 37.06
CA GLN A 13 29.36 -44.21 36.15
C GLN A 13 30.09 -43.04 35.52
N GLU A 14 31.32 -43.00 35.88
CA GLU A 14 32.35 -42.03 35.46
C GLU A 14 32.62 -42.12 33.95
N ASN A 15 32.91 -40.98 33.47
CA ASN A 15 33.42 -40.69 32.14
C ASN A 15 34.82 -41.25 31.96
N PRO A 16 35.20 -41.75 30.82
CA PRO A 16 36.56 -41.57 30.37
C PRO A 16 36.66 -40.84 29.03
N MET A 17 37.26 -39.67 29.17
CA MET A 17 38.38 -39.15 28.38
C MET A 17 38.30 -39.24 26.84
N THR A 18 38.22 -38.05 26.33
CA THR A 18 39.11 -37.52 25.28
C THR A 18 39.28 -38.33 24.01
N ARG A 19 38.66 -37.82 23.00
CA ARG A 19 39.33 -37.73 21.70
C ARG A 19 38.83 -36.47 20.98
N THR A 20 39.63 -35.48 20.99
CA THR A 20 39.55 -34.36 20.06
C THR A 20 39.80 -34.85 18.65
N PRO A 21 38.89 -34.65 17.71
CA PRO A 21 39.25 -34.66 16.30
C PRO A 21 39.72 -33.26 15.87
N PRO A 22 40.57 -33.19 14.87
CA PRO A 22 41.25 -31.96 14.47
C PRO A 22 40.31 -30.95 13.84
N LEU A 23 40.65 -29.70 14.06
CA LEU A 23 40.06 -28.55 13.37
C LEU A 23 40.10 -28.74 11.85
N SER A 24 38.95 -29.12 11.27
CA SER A 24 38.73 -28.86 9.88
C SER A 24 38.06 -27.49 9.78
N VAL A 25 38.87 -26.54 9.42
CA VAL A 25 38.45 -25.20 9.08
C VAL A 25 37.65 -25.31 7.77
N PHE A 26 36.35 -25.52 7.86
CA PHE A 26 35.47 -25.25 6.74
C PHE A 26 35.25 -23.76 6.69
N ALA A 27 36.04 -23.10 5.85
CA ALA A 27 35.77 -21.74 5.45
C ALA A 27 34.45 -21.72 4.67
N LEU A 28 33.34 -21.42 5.39
CA LEU A 28 32.06 -21.12 4.78
C LEU A 28 32.18 -19.70 4.20
N THR A 29 32.57 -19.61 2.94
CA THR A 29 32.46 -18.37 2.18
C THR A 29 30.97 -18.10 1.95
N ILE A 30 30.39 -17.28 2.82
CA ILE A 30 29.08 -16.70 2.57
C ILE A 30 29.30 -15.67 1.45
N ALA A 31 28.99 -16.06 0.22
CA ALA A 31 28.83 -15.12 -0.88
C ALA A 31 27.59 -14.28 -0.59
N LEU A 32 27.82 -13.08 -0.05
CA LEU A 32 26.80 -12.06 0.12
C LEU A 32 26.46 -11.57 -1.29
N ALA A 33 25.45 -12.20 -1.92
CA ALA A 33 24.87 -11.69 -3.12
C ALA A 33 24.15 -10.39 -2.73
N ALA A 34 24.84 -9.26 -2.88
CA ALA A 34 24.23 -7.95 -2.86
C ALA A 34 23.29 -7.88 -4.08
N GLY A 35 22.05 -8.29 -3.88
CA GLY A 35 20.99 -8.01 -4.81
C GLY A 35 20.84 -6.50 -4.87
N ALA A 36 21.36 -5.87 -5.92
CA ALA A 36 21.04 -4.50 -6.24
C ALA A 36 19.53 -4.48 -6.57
N ALA A 37 18.72 -4.10 -5.58
CA ALA A 37 17.34 -3.69 -5.83
C ALA A 37 17.47 -2.46 -6.74
N ALA A 38 17.20 -2.65 -8.03
CA ALA A 38 17.02 -1.53 -8.93
C ALA A 38 15.92 -0.66 -8.32
N PRO A 39 16.11 0.66 -8.19
CA PRO A 39 15.02 1.52 -7.79
C PRO A 39 13.92 1.29 -8.83
N ALA A 40 12.77 0.79 -8.38
CA ALA A 40 11.57 0.87 -9.18
C ALA A 40 11.41 2.36 -9.48
N LEU A 41 11.55 2.74 -10.75
CA LEU A 41 11.19 4.07 -11.20
C LEU A 41 9.72 4.19 -10.82
N ALA A 42 9.43 4.91 -9.73
CA ALA A 42 8.10 5.35 -9.44
C ALA A 42 7.68 6.12 -10.70
N ASP A 43 6.68 5.60 -11.40
CA ASP A 43 6.05 6.31 -12.49
C ASP A 43 5.79 7.72 -11.99
N ASP A 44 6.28 8.71 -12.71
CA ASP A 44 6.24 10.12 -12.34
C ASP A 44 4.80 10.63 -12.51
N ALA A 45 3.91 10.05 -11.70
CA ALA A 45 2.49 10.34 -11.74
C ALA A 45 2.24 11.76 -11.23
N THR A 46 1.45 12.50 -11.96
CA THR A 46 1.00 13.83 -11.52
C THR A 46 -0.06 13.66 -10.44
N GLU A 47 0.20 14.24 -9.27
CA GLU A 47 -0.76 14.22 -8.17
C GLU A 47 -1.69 15.43 -8.24
N VAL A 48 -2.99 15.20 -8.08
CA VAL A 48 -4.05 16.21 -8.07
C VAL A 48 -4.82 16.10 -6.77
N GLN A 49 -4.89 17.19 -6.01
CA GLN A 49 -5.66 17.25 -4.77
C GLN A 49 -7.04 17.83 -5.09
N ILE A 50 -8.11 17.13 -4.70
CA ILE A 50 -9.49 17.59 -4.85
C ILE A 50 -10.21 17.39 -3.53
N THR A 51 -10.96 18.39 -3.11
CA THR A 51 -11.83 18.31 -1.95
C THR A 51 -13.28 18.31 -2.40
N LEU A 52 -14.10 17.46 -1.82
CA LEU A 52 -15.55 17.52 -1.93
C LEU A 52 -16.11 18.13 -0.65
N LYS A 53 -16.82 19.25 -0.79
CA LYS A 53 -17.45 19.95 0.32
C LYS A 53 -18.72 20.63 -0.15
N ASP A 54 -19.78 20.54 0.66
CA ASP A 54 -21.10 21.11 0.36
C ASP A 54 -21.59 20.67 -1.04
N HIS A 55 -21.36 19.40 -1.38
CA HIS A 55 -21.66 18.80 -2.68
C HIS A 55 -21.01 19.56 -3.85
N LYS A 56 -19.77 20.03 -3.67
CA LYS A 56 -18.98 20.68 -4.71
C LYS A 56 -17.54 20.22 -4.68
N PHE A 57 -16.97 19.98 -5.85
CA PHE A 57 -15.54 19.74 -5.97
C PHE A 57 -14.76 21.06 -5.97
N ASP A 58 -13.67 21.08 -5.21
CA ASP A 58 -12.74 22.18 -5.15
C ASP A 58 -11.29 21.66 -5.29
N PRO A 59 -10.56 22.05 -6.33
CA PRO A 59 -10.98 22.85 -7.48
C PRO A 59 -11.99 22.08 -8.37
N ALA A 60 -12.93 22.80 -8.98
CA ALA A 60 -13.87 22.23 -9.94
C ALA A 60 -13.21 21.85 -11.27
N GLU A 61 -12.05 22.44 -11.56
CA GLU A 61 -11.25 22.14 -12.74
C GLU A 61 -9.77 22.09 -12.38
N SER A 62 -9.07 21.04 -12.83
CA SER A 62 -7.65 20.85 -12.60
C SER A 62 -6.90 20.61 -13.90
N ALA A 63 -5.88 21.41 -14.17
CA ALA A 63 -4.99 21.21 -15.31
C ALA A 63 -3.96 20.12 -14.98
N VAL A 64 -3.75 19.21 -15.90
CA VAL A 64 -2.79 18.10 -15.77
C VAL A 64 -1.97 17.95 -17.06
N PRO A 65 -0.72 17.48 -16.97
CA PRO A 65 0.06 17.22 -18.17
C PRO A 65 -0.53 16.03 -18.95
N ALA A 66 -0.71 16.21 -20.25
CA ALA A 66 -1.07 15.12 -21.14
C ALA A 66 0.06 14.08 -21.22
N GLY A 67 -0.30 12.81 -21.41
CA GLY A 67 0.67 11.72 -21.58
C GLY A 67 1.34 11.23 -20.31
N LYS A 68 0.97 11.74 -19.14
CA LYS A 68 1.46 11.24 -17.84
C LYS A 68 0.35 10.59 -17.03
N PRO A 69 0.64 9.53 -16.26
CA PRO A 69 -0.29 9.00 -15.29
C PRO A 69 -0.66 10.06 -14.24
N ILE A 70 -1.88 9.97 -13.70
CA ILE A 70 -2.42 10.91 -12.73
C ILE A 70 -2.90 10.14 -11.50
N VAL A 71 -2.69 10.71 -10.33
CA VAL A 71 -3.26 10.24 -9.08
C VAL A 71 -4.09 11.36 -8.48
N ILE A 72 -5.41 11.17 -8.41
CA ILE A 72 -6.30 12.12 -7.74
C ILE A 72 -6.40 11.70 -6.27
N GLN A 73 -6.08 12.61 -5.37
CA GLN A 73 -6.35 12.49 -3.94
C GLN A 73 -7.64 13.23 -3.64
N LEU A 74 -8.72 12.50 -3.41
CA LEU A 74 -10.03 13.07 -3.12
C LEU A 74 -10.33 12.97 -1.63
N ALA A 75 -10.56 14.12 -1.00
CA ALA A 75 -11.03 14.22 0.38
C ALA A 75 -12.50 14.63 0.41
N ASN A 76 -13.36 13.79 0.97
CA ASN A 76 -14.76 14.11 1.19
C ASN A 76 -14.94 14.75 2.56
N GLN A 77 -15.20 16.04 2.61
CA GLN A 77 -15.45 16.81 3.84
C GLN A 77 -16.94 16.85 4.24
N ASP A 78 -17.82 16.31 3.38
CA ASP A 78 -19.23 16.15 3.73
C ASP A 78 -19.41 14.95 4.67
N ALA A 79 -20.46 14.98 5.48
CA ALA A 79 -20.78 13.89 6.41
C ALA A 79 -21.36 12.65 5.70
N THR A 80 -21.86 12.82 4.48
CA THR A 80 -22.45 11.77 3.67
C THR A 80 -21.43 11.17 2.68
N PRO A 81 -21.56 9.89 2.32
CA PRO A 81 -20.73 9.31 1.28
C PRO A 81 -21.02 9.95 -0.08
N ALA A 82 -20.03 9.88 -0.96
CA ALA A 82 -20.13 10.29 -2.35
C ALA A 82 -19.56 9.20 -3.26
N GLU A 83 -19.98 9.17 -4.52
CA GLU A 83 -19.45 8.26 -5.52
C GLU A 83 -18.76 9.05 -6.62
N PHE A 84 -17.42 8.99 -6.62
CA PHE A 84 -16.61 9.60 -7.67
C PHE A 84 -16.71 8.75 -8.92
N GLU A 85 -17.41 9.26 -9.93
CA GLU A 85 -17.59 8.59 -11.21
C GLU A 85 -17.06 9.43 -12.37
N SER A 86 -16.45 8.73 -13.34
CA SER A 86 -16.12 9.27 -14.64
C SER A 86 -16.09 8.16 -15.69
N LYS A 87 -17.00 8.23 -16.64
CA LYS A 87 -17.05 7.29 -17.78
C LYS A 87 -15.81 7.44 -18.67
N GLU A 88 -15.37 8.67 -18.88
CA GLU A 88 -14.22 8.99 -19.73
C GLU A 88 -12.90 8.53 -19.12
N LEU A 89 -12.75 8.67 -17.80
CA LEU A 89 -11.60 8.20 -17.05
C LEU A 89 -11.69 6.71 -16.70
N ARG A 90 -12.86 6.10 -16.83
CA ARG A 90 -13.19 4.71 -16.45
C ARG A 90 -12.94 4.47 -14.97
N VAL A 91 -13.49 5.33 -14.16
CA VAL A 91 -13.37 5.29 -12.69
C VAL A 91 -14.75 5.36 -12.08
N GLU A 92 -14.95 4.52 -11.06
CA GLU A 92 -16.11 4.49 -10.18
C GLU A 92 -15.60 4.10 -8.78
N LYS A 93 -15.69 4.98 -7.81
CA LYS A 93 -15.24 4.75 -6.44
C LYS A 93 -16.08 5.51 -5.43
N VAL A 94 -16.54 4.80 -4.41
CA VAL A 94 -17.22 5.41 -3.27
C VAL A 94 -16.19 5.94 -2.28
N VAL A 95 -16.40 7.15 -1.78
CA VAL A 95 -15.68 7.76 -0.68
C VAL A 95 -16.63 7.99 0.48
N ALA A 96 -16.28 7.48 1.66
CA ALA A 96 -17.10 7.67 2.86
C ALA A 96 -17.17 9.16 3.25
N GLY A 97 -18.22 9.55 3.97
CA GLY A 97 -18.30 10.87 4.59
C GLY A 97 -17.13 11.10 5.53
N GLY A 98 -16.46 12.23 5.41
CA GLY A 98 -15.22 12.54 6.15
C GLY A 98 -14.00 11.71 5.76
N GLY A 99 -14.10 10.87 4.72
CA GLY A 99 -13.04 9.99 4.25
C GLY A 99 -12.24 10.55 3.08
N SER A 100 -11.23 9.81 2.68
CA SER A 100 -10.40 10.14 1.51
C SER A 100 -10.11 8.88 0.69
N ILE A 101 -9.97 9.05 -0.61
CA ILE A 101 -9.57 8.00 -1.54
C ILE A 101 -8.50 8.48 -2.50
N SER A 102 -7.72 7.54 -3.00
CA SER A 102 -6.78 7.76 -4.10
C SER A 102 -7.32 7.10 -5.37
N VAL A 103 -7.41 7.89 -6.44
CA VAL A 103 -7.91 7.46 -7.74
C VAL A 103 -6.78 7.50 -8.76
N LYS A 104 -6.41 6.33 -9.28
CA LYS A 104 -5.40 6.23 -10.34
C LYS A 104 -6.05 6.40 -11.71
N VAL A 105 -5.55 7.33 -12.49
CA VAL A 105 -5.98 7.61 -13.85
C VAL A 105 -4.81 7.38 -14.80
N ARG A 106 -5.07 6.65 -15.88
CA ARG A 106 -4.05 6.45 -16.93
C ARG A 106 -3.63 7.77 -17.57
N ALA A 107 -2.51 7.77 -18.27
CA ALA A 107 -2.10 8.88 -19.13
C ALA A 107 -3.23 9.26 -20.10
N LEU A 108 -3.54 10.55 -20.14
CA LEU A 108 -4.63 11.11 -20.94
C LEU A 108 -4.08 11.79 -22.20
N LYS A 109 -4.83 11.75 -23.27
CA LYS A 109 -4.62 12.63 -24.42
C LYS A 109 -5.05 14.06 -24.07
N PRO A 110 -4.56 15.08 -24.77
CA PRO A 110 -5.09 16.43 -24.59
C PRO A 110 -6.61 16.47 -24.72
N GLY A 111 -7.28 17.11 -23.77
CA GLY A 111 -8.74 17.16 -23.74
C GLY A 111 -9.28 17.47 -22.34
N ARG A 112 -10.60 17.58 -22.28
CA ARG A 112 -11.34 17.86 -21.05
C ARG A 112 -12.16 16.65 -20.67
N TYR A 113 -11.98 16.16 -19.43
CA TYR A 113 -12.51 14.91 -18.91
C TYR A 113 -13.39 15.20 -17.71
N ARG A 114 -14.69 14.91 -17.83
CA ARG A 114 -15.67 15.13 -16.76
C ARG A 114 -15.60 14.04 -15.72
N PHE A 115 -15.72 14.43 -14.44
CA PHE A 115 -16.07 13.55 -13.32
C PHE A 115 -17.18 14.17 -12.49
N PHE A 116 -17.89 13.36 -11.71
CA PHE A 116 -19.05 13.81 -10.94
C PHE A 116 -19.26 12.91 -9.71
N ASP A 117 -20.08 13.38 -8.78
CA ASP A 117 -20.63 12.54 -7.72
C ASP A 117 -21.94 11.94 -8.22
N ASP A 118 -22.00 10.61 -8.41
CA ASP A 118 -23.20 9.95 -8.97
C ASP A 118 -24.43 10.13 -8.07
N TYR A 119 -24.23 10.26 -6.77
CA TYR A 119 -25.33 10.53 -5.84
C TYR A 119 -25.91 11.94 -5.98
N HIS A 120 -25.16 12.88 -6.58
CA HIS A 120 -25.54 14.28 -6.76
C HIS A 120 -25.12 14.81 -8.15
N GLU A 121 -25.25 14.03 -9.19
CA GLU A 121 -24.71 14.33 -10.53
C GLU A 121 -25.09 15.71 -11.07
N ALA A 122 -26.34 16.16 -10.79
CA ALA A 122 -26.85 17.43 -11.31
C ALA A 122 -26.10 18.66 -10.75
N THR A 123 -25.51 18.56 -9.56
CA THR A 123 -24.92 19.69 -8.83
C THR A 123 -23.43 19.54 -8.60
N THR A 124 -22.91 18.31 -8.62
CA THR A 124 -21.54 18.01 -8.17
C THR A 124 -20.73 17.44 -9.32
N GLN A 125 -20.06 18.34 -10.05
CA GLN A 125 -19.25 18.00 -11.22
C GLN A 125 -17.91 18.70 -11.19
N GLY A 126 -16.92 18.08 -11.83
CA GLY A 126 -15.59 18.65 -12.03
C GLY A 126 -14.95 18.15 -13.31
N PHE A 127 -13.77 18.69 -13.63
CA PHE A 127 -13.06 18.38 -14.86
C PHE A 127 -11.56 18.26 -14.63
N LEU A 128 -10.94 17.26 -15.28
CA LEU A 128 -9.52 17.28 -15.58
C LEU A 128 -9.31 17.86 -16.98
N VAL A 129 -8.37 18.79 -17.11
CA VAL A 129 -7.97 19.36 -18.41
C VAL A 129 -6.54 18.92 -18.69
N ALA A 130 -6.38 17.95 -19.57
CA ALA A 130 -5.07 17.46 -20.02
C ALA A 130 -4.54 18.37 -21.15
N GLN A 131 -3.34 18.89 -20.97
CA GLN A 131 -2.70 19.80 -21.93
C GLN A 131 -1.16 19.65 -21.98
#